data_1fcb303b897c0705a0240e7d543d1635
#
_entry.id   1fcb303b897c0705a0240e7d543d1635
#
_cell.length_a   1.000
_cell.length_b   1.000
_cell.length_c   1.000
_cell.angle_alpha   90.00
_cell.angle_beta   90.00
_cell.angle_gamma   90.00
#
_symmetry.space_group_name_H-M   'P 1'
#
loop_
_entity.id
_entity.type
_entity.pdbx_description
1 polymer ?
#
loop_
_entity_poly.entity_id
_entity_poly.type
_entity_poly.pdbx_seq_one_letter_code
_entity_poly.pdbx_strand_id
1 'polypeptide(L)'
;MLQPIKGSYYRRFQPQSYAENDSKAKTVITDYLVSNGHNILDTEEDFSFDIKSEKNDGMYYSEVEMKNQWTGDWNPKWTEIRIPYRKYRLINKYKEVQGDKTYCNFYVIRQDCKQAWRIKDYQLTEDCAKEIWLANARRKEYFFHIPYTEAELINLA
;
A
#
# COMPACT_ATOMS: atom_id res chain seq x y z
N MET A 1 -5.82 -4.27 17.61
CA MET A 1 -5.52 -5.16 16.47
C MET A 1 -6.72 -5.18 15.53
N LEU A 2 -6.47 -5.02 14.24
CA LEU A 2 -7.53 -5.08 13.22
C LEU A 2 -8.10 -6.49 13.11
N GLN A 3 -9.42 -6.60 13.05
CA GLN A 3 -10.10 -7.89 13.05
C GLN A 3 -10.40 -8.35 11.62
N PRO A 4 -10.33 -9.67 11.34
CA PRO A 4 -10.68 -10.19 10.03
C PRO A 4 -12.15 -9.95 9.70
N ILE A 5 -12.41 -9.68 8.42
CA ILE A 5 -13.77 -9.60 7.87
C ILE A 5 -13.92 -10.76 6.90
N LYS A 6 -15.00 -11.52 7.02
CA LYS A 6 -15.24 -12.68 6.16
C LYS A 6 -15.19 -12.26 4.68
N GLY A 7 -14.39 -12.97 3.88
CA GLY A 7 -14.20 -12.70 2.46
C GLY A 7 -13.14 -11.66 2.14
N SER A 8 -12.58 -10.96 3.15
CA SER A 8 -11.61 -9.88 2.93
C SER A 8 -10.22 -10.38 2.51
N TYR A 9 -9.95 -11.65 2.72
CA TYR A 9 -8.63 -12.24 2.47
C TYR A 9 -8.49 -12.85 1.07
N TYR A 10 -9.56 -12.95 0.28
CA TYR A 10 -9.53 -13.59 -1.02
C TYR A 10 -9.13 -12.62 -2.12
N ARG A 11 -8.14 -13.01 -2.94
CA ARG A 11 -7.77 -12.30 -4.16
C ARG A 11 -7.24 -13.28 -5.20
N ARG A 12 -7.69 -13.11 -6.44
CA ARG A 12 -7.15 -13.84 -7.56
C ARG A 12 -5.81 -13.23 -7.97
N PHE A 13 -4.76 -14.01 -7.91
CA PHE A 13 -3.42 -13.60 -8.29
C PHE A 13 -3.23 -13.70 -9.82
N GLN A 14 -2.62 -12.67 -10.41
CA GLN A 14 -2.28 -12.63 -11.83
C GLN A 14 -0.76 -12.43 -11.96
N PRO A 15 0.02 -13.52 -12.04
CA PRO A 15 1.48 -13.45 -11.90
C PRO A 15 2.17 -12.53 -12.91
N GLN A 16 1.76 -12.56 -14.18
CA GLN A 16 2.42 -11.78 -15.23
C GLN A 16 2.26 -10.28 -15.03
N SER A 17 1.05 -9.81 -14.84
CA SER A 17 0.78 -8.38 -14.60
C SER A 17 1.43 -7.90 -13.31
N TYR A 18 1.38 -8.72 -12.28
CA TYR A 18 2.01 -8.44 -10.99
C TYR A 18 3.53 -8.24 -11.15
N ALA A 19 4.21 -9.13 -11.85
CA ALA A 19 5.66 -9.09 -12.00
C ALA A 19 6.13 -7.81 -12.72
N GLU A 20 5.45 -7.41 -13.79
CA GLU A 20 5.84 -6.23 -14.58
C GLU A 20 5.66 -4.93 -13.79
N ASN A 21 4.47 -4.73 -13.20
CA ASN A 21 4.14 -3.48 -12.51
C ASN A 21 4.79 -3.39 -11.14
N ASP A 22 4.83 -4.50 -10.43
CA ASP A 22 5.39 -4.57 -9.08
C ASP A 22 6.88 -4.23 -9.07
N SER A 23 7.64 -4.81 -9.98
CA SER A 23 9.09 -4.61 -10.05
C SER A 23 9.45 -3.14 -10.29
N LYS A 24 8.77 -2.48 -11.23
CA LYS A 24 9.01 -1.08 -11.54
C LYS A 24 8.62 -0.16 -10.38
N ALA A 25 7.43 -0.35 -9.84
CA ALA A 25 6.92 0.45 -8.73
C ALA A 25 7.79 0.30 -7.49
N LYS A 26 8.18 -0.92 -7.17
CA LYS A 26 9.04 -1.24 -6.03
C LYS A 26 10.41 -0.58 -6.15
N THR A 27 11.01 -0.60 -7.34
CA THR A 27 12.30 0.07 -7.59
C THR A 27 12.20 1.57 -7.35
N VAL A 28 11.16 2.21 -7.87
CA VAL A 28 10.97 3.66 -7.73
C VAL A 28 10.78 4.06 -6.26
N ILE A 29 9.97 3.33 -5.51
CA ILE A 29 9.75 3.63 -4.09
C ILE A 29 11.02 3.33 -3.28
N THR A 30 11.76 2.27 -3.62
CA THR A 30 13.05 1.99 -2.98
C THR A 30 14.01 3.16 -3.14
N ASP A 31 14.14 3.69 -4.36
CA ASP A 31 15.00 4.86 -4.63
C ASP A 31 14.53 6.11 -3.87
N TYR A 32 13.22 6.31 -3.79
CA TYR A 32 12.64 7.40 -3.01
C TYR A 32 13.00 7.29 -1.53
N LEU A 33 12.89 6.09 -0.95
CA LEU A 33 13.24 5.85 0.44
C LEU A 33 14.72 6.12 0.70
N VAL A 34 15.60 5.64 -0.18
CA VAL A 34 17.04 5.88 -0.08
C VAL A 34 17.34 7.38 -0.12
N SER A 35 16.72 8.13 -1.04
CA SER A 35 16.93 9.58 -1.15
C SER A 35 16.40 10.35 0.07
N ASN A 36 15.52 9.73 0.85
CA ASN A 36 14.99 10.29 2.09
C ASN A 36 15.68 9.74 3.36
N GLY A 37 16.83 9.13 3.19
CA GLY A 37 17.66 8.72 4.31
C GLY A 37 17.39 7.33 4.87
N HIS A 38 16.60 6.52 4.18
CA HIS A 38 16.37 5.14 4.60
C HIS A 38 17.53 4.23 4.20
N ASN A 39 17.88 3.31 5.08
CA ASN A 39 18.76 2.19 4.78
C ASN A 39 17.87 0.99 4.44
N ILE A 40 18.00 0.47 3.22
CA ILE A 40 17.18 -0.65 2.75
C ILE A 40 17.74 -1.95 3.31
N LEU A 41 16.90 -2.72 3.99
CA LEU A 41 17.26 -3.98 4.63
C LEU A 41 16.86 -5.19 3.81
N ASP A 42 15.70 -5.13 3.15
CA ASP A 42 15.16 -6.25 2.40
C ASP A 42 14.16 -5.79 1.34
N THR A 43 14.25 -6.39 0.16
CA THR A 43 13.31 -6.22 -0.94
C THR A 43 12.92 -7.56 -1.55
N GLU A 44 13.20 -8.67 -0.88
CA GLU A 44 12.95 -10.01 -1.38
C GLU A 44 11.46 -10.35 -1.43
N GLU A 45 11.06 -11.13 -2.44
CA GLU A 45 9.66 -11.45 -2.70
C GLU A 45 9.02 -12.35 -1.64
N ASP A 46 9.79 -13.16 -0.94
CA ASP A 46 9.30 -14.02 0.13
C ASP A 46 9.01 -13.26 1.42
N PHE A 47 9.34 -11.98 1.43
CA PHE A 47 9.07 -11.08 2.52
C PHE A 47 7.63 -10.56 2.44
N SER A 48 6.95 -10.42 3.59
CA SER A 48 5.52 -10.09 3.64
C SER A 48 5.17 -8.70 3.12
N PHE A 49 6.06 -7.71 3.28
CA PHE A 49 5.96 -6.40 2.66
C PHE A 49 6.92 -6.32 1.48
N ASP A 50 6.70 -5.34 0.60
CA ASP A 50 7.57 -5.17 -0.56
C ASP A 50 8.97 -4.69 -0.18
N ILE A 51 9.08 -3.78 0.79
CA ILE A 51 10.34 -3.16 1.18
C ILE A 51 10.43 -3.07 2.70
N LYS A 52 11.56 -3.51 3.25
CA LYS A 52 11.91 -3.30 4.66
C LYS A 52 13.07 -2.32 4.73
N SER A 53 12.92 -1.26 5.50
CA SER A 53 13.96 -0.24 5.64
C SER A 53 14.04 0.28 7.07
N GLU A 54 15.14 0.96 7.40
CA GLU A 54 15.31 1.62 8.69
C GLU A 54 15.72 3.07 8.51
N LYS A 55 15.29 3.90 9.46
CA LYS A 55 15.65 5.32 9.51
C LYS A 55 15.43 5.80 10.94
N ASN A 56 16.44 6.48 11.51
CA ASN A 56 16.33 7.10 12.85
C ASN A 56 15.83 6.12 13.92
N ASP A 57 16.37 4.91 13.95
CA ASP A 57 16.00 3.82 14.86
C ASP A 57 14.58 3.27 14.64
N GLY A 58 13.87 3.76 13.64
CA GLY A 58 12.57 3.22 13.26
C GLY A 58 12.68 2.16 12.19
N MET A 59 11.78 1.18 12.27
CA MET A 59 11.64 0.14 11.25
C MET A 59 10.44 0.44 10.36
N TYR A 60 10.66 0.47 9.05
CA TYR A 60 9.64 0.81 8.07
C TYR A 60 9.35 -0.37 7.16
N TYR A 61 8.08 -0.71 7.07
CA TYR A 61 7.59 -1.73 6.16
C TYR A 61 6.71 -1.04 5.13
N SER A 62 7.09 -1.13 3.86
CA SER A 62 6.42 -0.41 2.78
C SER A 62 5.79 -1.38 1.80
N GLU A 63 4.53 -1.16 1.51
CA GLU A 63 3.76 -1.89 0.51
C GLU A 63 3.50 -0.96 -0.67
N VAL A 64 3.67 -1.47 -1.88
CA VAL A 64 3.58 -0.66 -3.10
C VAL A 64 2.58 -1.27 -4.05
N GLU A 65 1.65 -0.47 -4.55
CA GLU A 65 0.65 -0.89 -5.52
C GLU A 65 0.53 0.16 -6.62
N MET A 66 0.56 -0.29 -7.88
CA MET A 66 0.37 0.60 -9.02
C MET A 66 -1.11 0.71 -9.37
N LYS A 67 -1.59 1.94 -9.49
CA LYS A 67 -2.93 2.22 -9.98
C LYS A 67 -2.87 2.54 -11.47
N ASN A 68 -3.15 1.55 -12.29
CA ASN A 68 -3.01 1.64 -13.75
C ASN A 68 -3.91 2.70 -14.40
N GLN A 69 -5.07 2.99 -13.80
CA GLN A 69 -5.99 4.02 -14.29
C GLN A 69 -5.50 5.44 -14.03
N TRP A 70 -4.55 5.61 -13.13
CA TRP A 70 -3.98 6.92 -12.78
C TRP A 70 -2.82 7.23 -13.71
N THR A 71 -3.10 7.96 -14.79
CA THR A 71 -2.12 8.20 -15.86
C THR A 71 -1.66 9.66 -15.99
N GLY A 72 -2.31 10.56 -15.29
CA GLY A 72 -1.97 11.99 -15.30
C GLY A 72 -2.31 12.56 -13.93
N ASP A 73 -2.80 13.77 -13.88
CA ASP A 73 -3.26 14.34 -12.62
C ASP A 73 -4.36 13.47 -12.00
N TRP A 74 -4.38 13.44 -10.67
CA TRP A 74 -5.40 12.70 -9.96
C TRP A 74 -6.79 13.26 -10.29
N ASN A 75 -7.70 12.37 -10.68
CA ASN A 75 -9.08 12.75 -10.97
C ASN A 75 -9.80 13.07 -9.64
N PRO A 76 -10.22 14.33 -9.42
CA PRO A 76 -10.87 14.70 -8.15
C PRO A 76 -12.21 14.02 -7.91
N LYS A 77 -12.79 13.40 -8.94
CA LYS A 77 -13.99 12.57 -8.79
C LYS A 77 -13.70 11.24 -8.11
N TRP A 78 -12.45 10.81 -8.10
CA TRP A 78 -11.98 9.69 -7.29
C TRP A 78 -11.74 10.19 -5.87
N THR A 79 -12.80 10.27 -5.10
CA THR A 79 -12.78 10.89 -3.78
C THR A 79 -12.01 10.08 -2.74
N GLU A 80 -11.81 8.80 -2.98
CA GLU A 80 -11.20 7.88 -2.03
C GLU A 80 -10.13 7.02 -2.69
N ILE A 81 -9.10 6.71 -1.90
CA ILE A 81 -8.08 5.72 -2.23
C ILE A 81 -8.47 4.44 -1.51
N ARG A 82 -8.41 3.31 -2.20
CA ARG A 82 -8.83 2.03 -1.66
C ARG A 82 -7.63 1.11 -1.45
N ILE A 83 -7.50 0.59 -0.24
CA ILE A 83 -6.50 -0.40 0.12
C ILE A 83 -7.25 -1.69 0.49
N PRO A 84 -6.92 -2.84 -0.11
CA PRO A 84 -7.61 -4.09 0.24
C PRO A 84 -7.56 -4.37 1.73
N TYR A 85 -8.72 -4.66 2.34
CA TYR A 85 -8.79 -4.88 3.78
C TYR A 85 -7.94 -6.06 4.24
N ARG A 86 -7.70 -7.05 3.38
CA ARG A 86 -6.84 -8.20 3.70
C ARG A 86 -5.42 -7.78 4.15
N LYS A 87 -5.00 -6.56 3.82
CA LYS A 87 -3.69 -6.01 4.25
C LYS A 87 -3.61 -5.80 5.77
N TYR A 88 -4.75 -5.89 6.50
CA TYR A 88 -4.76 -5.83 7.97
C TYR A 88 -3.79 -6.84 8.58
N ARG A 89 -3.57 -7.97 7.92
CA ARG A 89 -2.66 -9.02 8.41
C ARG A 89 -1.22 -8.53 8.53
N LEU A 90 -0.78 -7.73 7.54
CA LEU A 90 0.56 -7.18 7.54
C LEU A 90 0.74 -6.16 8.67
N ILE A 91 -0.27 -5.31 8.87
CA ILE A 91 -0.26 -4.32 9.94
C ILE A 91 -0.19 -5.02 11.31
N ASN A 92 -1.05 -6.02 11.51
CA ASN A 92 -1.08 -6.78 12.77
C ASN A 92 0.26 -7.49 13.01
N LYS A 93 0.85 -8.07 11.96
CA LYS A 93 2.09 -8.82 12.08
C LYS A 93 3.28 -7.93 12.47
N TYR A 94 3.38 -6.75 11.91
CA TYR A 94 4.56 -5.92 12.09
C TYR A 94 4.35 -4.76 13.05
N LYS A 95 3.31 -3.97 12.85
CA LYS A 95 3.07 -2.76 13.64
C LYS A 95 2.67 -3.08 15.08
N GLU A 96 1.64 -3.89 15.24
CA GLU A 96 1.06 -4.14 16.56
C GLU A 96 1.85 -5.14 17.39
N VAL A 97 2.60 -6.02 16.71
CA VAL A 97 3.42 -7.04 17.40
C VAL A 97 4.81 -6.52 17.75
N GLN A 98 5.43 -5.72 16.88
CA GLN A 98 6.79 -5.27 17.04
C GLN A 98 6.96 -3.93 17.77
N GLY A 99 5.87 -3.18 17.95
CA GLY A 99 5.85 -2.01 18.86
C GLY A 99 6.00 -0.64 18.21
N ASP A 100 6.35 0.35 19.05
CA ASP A 100 6.13 1.78 18.79
C ASP A 100 6.99 2.39 17.68
N LYS A 101 8.17 1.85 17.42
CA LYS A 101 9.06 2.37 16.36
C LYS A 101 8.96 1.56 15.08
N THR A 102 7.81 0.95 14.84
CA THR A 102 7.54 0.19 13.64
C THR A 102 6.43 0.91 12.86
N TYR A 103 6.67 1.15 11.58
CA TYR A 103 5.78 1.90 10.71
C TYR A 103 5.46 1.08 9.47
N CYS A 104 4.17 1.01 9.11
CA CYS A 104 3.71 0.36 7.89
C CYS A 104 3.12 1.44 6.98
N ASN A 105 3.72 1.66 5.82
CA ASN A 105 3.27 2.64 4.86
C ASN A 105 2.81 1.97 3.57
N PHE A 106 1.74 2.51 3.00
CA PHE A 106 1.16 1.99 1.77
C PHE A 106 1.29 3.07 0.70
N TYR A 107 1.92 2.72 -0.41
CA TYR A 107 2.12 3.61 -1.55
C TYR A 107 1.25 3.16 -2.71
N VAL A 108 0.38 4.05 -3.17
CA VAL A 108 -0.39 3.84 -4.39
C VAL A 108 0.23 4.73 -5.45
N ILE A 109 0.92 4.11 -6.41
CA ILE A 109 1.77 4.81 -7.36
C ILE A 109 1.06 5.02 -8.69
N ARG A 110 1.27 6.19 -9.29
CA ARG A 110 0.77 6.52 -10.61
C ARG A 110 1.45 5.62 -11.67
N GLN A 111 0.75 5.35 -12.74
CA GLN A 111 1.21 4.44 -13.78
C GLN A 111 2.61 4.79 -14.33
N ASP A 112 2.91 6.07 -14.48
CA ASP A 112 4.22 6.53 -14.95
C ASP A 112 5.29 6.62 -13.85
N CYS A 113 4.94 6.24 -12.63
CA CYS A 113 5.82 6.26 -11.45
C CYS A 113 6.35 7.66 -11.06
N LYS A 114 5.69 8.72 -11.47
CA LYS A 114 6.11 10.09 -11.14
C LYS A 114 5.51 10.63 -9.85
N GLN A 115 4.40 10.06 -9.41
CA GLN A 115 3.74 10.43 -8.15
C GLN A 115 3.18 9.22 -7.46
N ALA A 116 3.01 9.31 -6.14
CA ALA A 116 2.34 8.30 -5.34
C ALA A 116 1.57 8.95 -4.20
N TRP A 117 0.47 8.30 -3.79
CA TRP A 117 -0.16 8.57 -2.52
C TRP A 117 0.50 7.72 -1.45
N ARG A 118 0.87 8.33 -0.34
CA ARG A 118 1.33 7.61 0.85
C ARG A 118 0.24 7.62 1.91
N ILE A 119 -0.10 6.42 2.38
CA ILE A 119 -1.08 6.21 3.43
C ILE A 119 -0.38 5.49 4.57
N LYS A 120 -0.56 5.99 5.79
CA LYS A 120 0.09 5.44 6.98
C LYS A 120 -0.82 4.46 7.70
N ASP A 121 -0.21 3.52 8.41
CA ASP A 121 -0.92 2.44 9.10
C ASP A 121 -2.06 2.93 10.02
N TYR A 122 -1.85 4.03 10.75
CA TYR A 122 -2.85 4.53 11.68
C TYR A 122 -4.11 5.07 10.98
N GLN A 123 -4.04 5.32 9.68
CA GLN A 123 -5.19 5.77 8.89
C GLN A 123 -6.10 4.60 8.48
N LEU A 124 -5.59 3.36 8.57
CA LEU A 124 -6.33 2.17 8.17
C LEU A 124 -7.04 1.58 9.39
N THR A 125 -8.29 1.99 9.58
CA THR A 125 -9.12 1.58 10.71
C THR A 125 -10.33 0.77 10.23
N GLU A 126 -10.95 0.04 11.15
CA GLU A 126 -12.16 -0.72 10.85
C GLU A 126 -13.31 0.19 10.40
N ASP A 127 -13.38 1.41 10.92
CA ASP A 127 -14.43 2.37 10.57
C ASP A 127 -14.41 2.78 9.11
N CYS A 128 -13.26 2.73 8.44
CA CYS A 128 -13.17 3.06 7.03
C CYS A 128 -13.26 1.83 6.10
N ALA A 129 -13.54 0.65 6.64
CA ALA A 129 -13.72 -0.56 5.86
C ALA A 129 -15.12 -0.61 5.26
N LYS A 130 -15.19 -0.76 3.93
CA LYS A 130 -16.47 -0.84 3.21
C LYS A 130 -16.39 -1.93 2.15
N GLU A 131 -17.51 -2.62 1.95
CA GLU A 131 -17.65 -3.63 0.91
C GLU A 131 -18.02 -2.99 -0.41
N ILE A 132 -17.36 -3.40 -1.49
CA ILE A 132 -17.69 -2.96 -2.84
C ILE A 132 -17.81 -4.17 -3.77
N TRP A 133 -18.61 -4.01 -4.81
CA TRP A 133 -18.72 -4.99 -5.89
C TRP A 133 -17.59 -4.78 -6.89
N LEU A 134 -16.81 -5.85 -7.14
CA LEU A 134 -15.75 -5.84 -8.14
C LEU A 134 -16.29 -6.50 -9.42
N ALA A 135 -16.64 -5.69 -10.41
CA ALA A 135 -17.22 -6.16 -11.66
C ALA A 135 -16.31 -7.17 -12.39
N ASN A 136 -15.01 -6.90 -12.43
CA ASN A 136 -14.04 -7.78 -13.10
C ASN A 136 -13.92 -9.15 -12.44
N ALA A 137 -14.04 -9.20 -11.13
CA ALA A 137 -13.92 -10.43 -10.35
C ALA A 137 -15.29 -11.07 -10.06
N ARG A 138 -16.40 -10.36 -10.35
CA ARG A 138 -17.78 -10.77 -10.08
C ARG A 138 -17.96 -11.20 -8.62
N ARG A 139 -17.44 -10.38 -7.69
CA ARG A 139 -17.57 -10.64 -6.26
C ARG A 139 -17.51 -9.33 -5.49
N LYS A 140 -17.91 -9.38 -4.22
CA LYS A 140 -17.73 -8.30 -3.27
C LYS A 140 -16.39 -8.48 -2.54
N GLU A 141 -15.76 -7.36 -2.20
CA GLU A 141 -14.54 -7.35 -1.41
C GLU A 141 -14.53 -6.13 -0.50
N TYR A 142 -13.90 -6.27 0.67
CA TYR A 142 -13.75 -5.16 1.60
C TYR A 142 -12.46 -4.41 1.33
N PHE A 143 -12.56 -3.08 1.40
CA PHE A 143 -11.42 -2.18 1.27
C PHE A 143 -11.44 -1.16 2.39
N PHE A 144 -10.27 -0.72 2.80
CA PHE A 144 -10.15 0.54 3.52
C PHE A 144 -10.36 1.66 2.52
N HIS A 145 -11.25 2.60 2.84
CA HIS A 145 -11.54 3.77 2.00
C HIS A 145 -10.98 5.00 2.68
N ILE A 146 -9.95 5.57 2.08
CA ILE A 146 -9.26 6.74 2.62
C ILE A 146 -9.51 7.92 1.70
N PRO A 147 -10.13 9.02 2.20
CA PRO A 147 -10.26 10.23 1.39
C PRO A 147 -8.88 10.66 0.89
N TYR A 148 -8.75 10.95 -0.41
CA TYR A 148 -7.44 11.31 -0.94
C TYR A 148 -6.87 12.56 -0.28
N THR A 149 -7.75 13.44 0.23
CA THR A 149 -7.35 14.65 0.97
C THR A 149 -6.66 14.36 2.29
N GLU A 150 -6.78 13.15 2.81
CA GLU A 150 -6.08 12.71 4.02
C GLU A 150 -4.80 11.93 3.72
N ALA A 151 -4.55 11.61 2.46
CA ALA A 151 -3.31 10.97 2.03
C ALA A 151 -2.28 12.03 1.67
N GLU A 152 -1.02 11.65 1.64
CA GLU A 152 0.08 12.54 1.29
C GLU A 152 0.51 12.26 -0.15
N LEU A 153 0.45 13.30 -1.00
CA LEU A 153 0.92 13.20 -2.38
C LEU A 153 2.43 13.39 -2.42
N ILE A 154 3.13 12.43 -2.96
CA ILE A 154 4.59 12.41 -3.04
C ILE A 154 5.01 12.52 -4.50
N ASN A 155 5.92 13.43 -4.78
CA ASN A 155 6.55 13.56 -6.09
C ASN A 155 7.80 12.68 -6.13
N LEU A 156 7.87 11.82 -7.12
CA LEU A 156 8.93 10.81 -7.26
C LEU A 156 9.92 11.15 -8.39
N ALA A 157 9.56 12.11 -9.23
CA ALA A 157 10.41 12.53 -10.34
C ALA A 157 10.79 13.99 -10.23
#